data_849a53d83e776d9351b5977589b7b2a8
#
_entry.id   849a53d83e776d9351b5977589b7b2a8
#
_cell.length_a   1.000
_cell.length_b   1.000
_cell.length_c   1.000
_cell.angle_alpha   90.00
_cell.angle_beta   90.00
_cell.angle_gamma   90.00
#
_symmetry.space_group_name_H-M   'P 1'
#
loop_
_entity.id
_entity.type
_entity.pdbx_description
1 polymer ?
#
loop_
_entity_poly.entity_id
_entity_poly.type
_entity_poly.pdbx_seq_one_letter_code
_entity_poly.pdbx_strand_id
1 'polypeptide(L)'
;MPSFVRFILVSIKGIKMAKKQYFAIIDTETTINDTIADCAIIICDRQGVIFNQMAVMVKDHFDSKELFYDIAATGLWSLEYAKQKRIKYNDMLNNGTRTMASVNAINKWINQAIGKYNPILTAYNLPFDANKCANTGIDLTGFTDRFDLWAASVGNICNKKAYKQFCLDNHLFNNRTEYGNMTFKTSAESVTGYLNNNMTDEPHTALEDIIDYELPILKHILRINKWKDNIKPYNWRDHQVKDNFTAK
;
A
#
# COMPACT_ATOMS: atom_id res chain seq x y z
N MET A 1 65.04 -10.83 -35.15
CA MET A 1 63.99 -11.76 -34.66
C MET A 1 62.90 -10.95 -34.02
N PRO A 2 61.71 -10.88 -34.56
CA PRO A 2 60.61 -10.14 -33.93
C PRO A 2 59.86 -11.02 -32.91
N SER A 3 59.71 -10.51 -31.69
CA SER A 3 58.99 -11.15 -30.59
C SER A 3 57.45 -11.08 -30.81
N PHE A 4 56.86 -12.26 -30.88
CA PHE A 4 55.38 -12.40 -30.90
C PHE A 4 54.77 -12.09 -29.53
N VAL A 5 54.04 -10.99 -29.43
CA VAL A 5 53.17 -10.67 -28.29
C VAL A 5 51.87 -11.43 -28.47
N ARG A 6 51.66 -12.45 -27.61
CA ARG A 6 50.40 -13.21 -27.56
C ARG A 6 49.36 -12.39 -26.77
N PHE A 7 48.37 -11.86 -27.47
CA PHE A 7 47.19 -11.31 -26.81
C PHE A 7 46.30 -12.43 -26.26
N ILE A 8 46.18 -12.53 -24.94
CA ILE A 8 45.24 -13.40 -24.27
C ILE A 8 43.90 -12.70 -24.27
N LEU A 9 42.97 -13.14 -25.13
CA LEU A 9 41.54 -12.75 -25.09
C LEU A 9 40.92 -13.42 -23.87
N VAL A 10 40.80 -12.70 -22.75
CA VAL A 10 39.94 -13.12 -21.65
C VAL A 10 38.50 -12.89 -22.05
N SER A 11 37.80 -13.97 -22.35
CA SER A 11 36.34 -13.96 -22.57
C SER A 11 35.66 -13.59 -21.26
N ILE A 12 35.20 -12.37 -21.15
CA ILE A 12 34.32 -11.94 -20.06
C ILE A 12 32.96 -12.64 -20.32
N LYS A 13 32.77 -13.79 -19.69
CA LYS A 13 31.43 -14.41 -19.62
C LYS A 13 30.47 -13.38 -19.08
N GLY A 14 29.49 -12.97 -19.91
CA GLY A 14 28.55 -11.93 -19.59
C GLY A 14 27.89 -12.17 -18.22
N ILE A 15 28.12 -11.25 -17.31
CA ILE A 15 27.38 -11.15 -16.06
C ILE A 15 25.93 -10.88 -16.50
N LYS A 16 25.07 -11.90 -16.42
CA LYS A 16 23.62 -11.70 -16.56
C LYS A 16 23.21 -10.75 -15.43
N MET A 17 23.10 -9.46 -15.73
CA MET A 17 22.50 -8.52 -14.79
C MET A 17 21.10 -9.05 -14.48
N ALA A 18 20.83 -9.31 -13.20
CA ALA A 18 19.51 -9.71 -12.76
C ALA A 18 18.51 -8.64 -13.24
N LYS A 19 17.44 -9.08 -13.92
CA LYS A 19 16.40 -8.17 -14.44
C LYS A 19 15.87 -7.36 -13.26
N LYS A 20 15.94 -6.03 -13.34
CA LYS A 20 15.43 -5.15 -12.29
C LYS A 20 13.95 -5.41 -12.09
N GLN A 21 13.53 -5.69 -10.86
CA GLN A 21 12.14 -5.92 -10.51
C GLN A 21 11.54 -4.62 -10.00
N TYR A 22 10.37 -4.27 -10.54
CA TYR A 22 9.60 -3.12 -10.12
C TYR A 22 8.30 -3.55 -9.43
N PHE A 23 7.78 -2.65 -8.60
CA PHE A 23 6.52 -2.81 -7.89
C PHE A 23 5.64 -1.59 -8.17
N ALA A 24 4.36 -1.81 -8.34
CA ALA A 24 3.35 -0.78 -8.37
C ALA A 24 2.58 -0.86 -7.05
N ILE A 25 2.62 0.19 -6.24
CA ILE A 25 1.79 0.31 -5.04
C ILE A 25 0.63 1.22 -5.42
N ILE A 26 -0.60 0.76 -5.21
CA ILE A 26 -1.82 1.54 -5.40
C ILE A 26 -2.51 1.71 -4.06
N ASP A 27 -3.04 2.92 -3.82
CA ASP A 27 -3.97 3.20 -2.74
C ASP A 27 -5.10 4.10 -3.22
N THR A 28 -6.28 3.97 -2.60
CA THR A 28 -7.50 4.64 -3.05
C THR A 28 -8.34 5.14 -1.89
N GLU A 29 -8.80 6.41 -1.99
CA GLU A 29 -9.82 6.96 -1.12
C GLU A 29 -11.17 6.98 -1.82
N THR A 30 -12.21 6.56 -1.12
CA THR A 30 -13.47 6.19 -1.75
C THR A 30 -14.61 7.15 -1.43
N THR A 31 -15.62 7.14 -2.30
CA THR A 31 -16.93 7.75 -2.06
C THR A 31 -17.85 6.76 -1.34
N ILE A 32 -18.98 7.23 -0.83
CA ILE A 32 -20.03 6.35 -0.27
C ILE A 32 -20.61 5.37 -1.29
N ASN A 33 -20.45 5.63 -2.60
CA ASN A 33 -20.94 4.79 -3.68
C ASN A 33 -19.92 3.73 -4.10
N ASP A 34 -18.92 3.45 -3.27
CA ASP A 34 -17.87 2.47 -3.55
C ASP A 34 -17.03 2.76 -4.80
N THR A 35 -16.95 4.02 -5.22
CA THR A 35 -16.09 4.48 -6.30
C THR A 35 -14.91 5.28 -5.76
N ILE A 36 -13.89 5.51 -6.57
CA ILE A 36 -12.67 6.19 -6.16
C ILE A 36 -12.80 7.70 -6.34
N ALA A 37 -12.46 8.45 -5.29
CA ALA A 37 -12.33 9.90 -5.33
C ALA A 37 -10.87 10.37 -5.42
N ASP A 38 -9.94 9.79 -4.64
CA ASP A 38 -8.50 10.02 -4.73
C ASP A 38 -7.82 8.70 -5.11
N CYS A 39 -6.92 8.74 -6.09
CA CYS A 39 -6.18 7.58 -6.57
C CYS A 39 -4.71 7.92 -6.68
N ALA A 40 -3.88 7.10 -6.07
CA ALA A 40 -2.44 7.19 -6.24
C ALA A 40 -1.83 5.85 -6.64
N ILE A 41 -0.81 5.89 -7.49
CA ILE A 41 0.02 4.75 -7.85
C ILE A 41 1.46 5.24 -7.92
N ILE A 42 2.37 4.53 -7.25
CA ILE A 42 3.81 4.71 -7.44
C ILE A 42 4.43 3.48 -8.10
N ILE A 43 5.47 3.69 -8.89
CA ILE A 43 6.34 2.63 -9.41
C ILE A 43 7.69 2.72 -8.72
N CYS A 44 8.05 1.69 -7.97
CA CYS A 44 9.31 1.66 -7.21
C CYS A 44 10.10 0.38 -7.45
N ASP A 45 11.36 0.35 -6.99
CA ASP A 45 12.17 -0.87 -6.94
C ASP A 45 12.21 -1.46 -5.51
N ARG A 46 12.97 -2.54 -5.35
CA ARG A 46 13.15 -3.22 -4.06
C ARG A 46 13.76 -2.35 -2.96
N GLN A 47 14.47 -1.30 -3.31
CA GLN A 47 15.05 -0.34 -2.39
C GLN A 47 14.09 0.78 -2.02
N GLY A 48 12.94 0.84 -2.69
CA GLY A 48 11.93 1.89 -2.53
C GLY A 48 12.28 3.17 -3.27
N VAL A 49 13.16 3.10 -4.27
CA VAL A 49 13.41 4.23 -5.17
C VAL A 49 12.22 4.36 -6.11
N ILE A 50 11.56 5.52 -6.11
CA ILE A 50 10.40 5.81 -6.94
C ILE A 50 10.86 6.26 -8.33
N PHE A 51 10.34 5.62 -9.38
CA PHE A 51 10.65 5.87 -10.80
C PHE A 51 9.54 6.60 -11.54
N ASN A 52 8.32 6.47 -11.07
CA ASN A 52 7.15 7.14 -11.61
C ASN A 52 6.04 7.18 -10.55
N GLN A 53 5.18 8.18 -10.63
CA GLN A 53 4.03 8.29 -9.73
C GLN A 53 2.88 9.02 -10.40
N MET A 54 1.67 8.71 -9.96
CA MET A 54 0.43 9.41 -10.26
C MET A 54 -0.33 9.60 -8.96
N ALA A 55 -0.86 10.80 -8.73
CA ALA A 55 -1.76 11.11 -7.62
C ALA A 55 -2.81 12.10 -8.10
N VAL A 56 -4.06 11.65 -8.21
CA VAL A 56 -5.12 12.39 -8.88
C VAL A 56 -6.46 12.25 -8.19
N MET A 57 -7.25 13.31 -8.22
CA MET A 57 -8.69 13.24 -7.96
C MET A 57 -9.40 12.74 -9.20
N VAL A 58 -10.30 11.76 -9.04
CA VAL A 58 -11.08 11.21 -10.14
C VAL A 58 -12.24 12.13 -10.47
N LYS A 59 -12.17 12.81 -11.62
CA LYS A 59 -12.99 13.96 -11.99
C LYS A 59 -14.49 13.75 -11.77
N ASP A 60 -15.05 12.65 -12.26
CA ASP A 60 -16.48 12.42 -12.24
C ASP A 60 -17.02 11.92 -10.87
N HIS A 61 -16.11 11.62 -9.94
CA HIS A 61 -16.42 11.11 -8.61
C HIS A 61 -16.08 12.09 -7.50
N PHE A 62 -15.02 12.87 -7.66
CA PHE A 62 -14.57 13.83 -6.65
C PHE A 62 -15.61 14.95 -6.40
N ASP A 63 -16.36 15.36 -7.40
CA ASP A 63 -17.39 16.41 -7.28
C ASP A 63 -18.64 15.93 -6.53
N SER A 64 -18.76 14.65 -6.20
CA SER A 64 -19.85 14.12 -5.37
C SER A 64 -19.85 14.77 -3.99
N LYS A 65 -21.04 15.16 -3.50
CA LYS A 65 -21.22 15.75 -2.16
C LYS A 65 -20.89 14.77 -1.02
N GLU A 66 -20.86 13.49 -1.30
CA GLU A 66 -20.76 12.39 -0.35
C GLU A 66 -19.38 11.72 -0.38
N LEU A 67 -18.33 12.53 -0.63
CA LEU A 67 -16.96 12.07 -0.63
C LEU A 67 -16.47 11.72 0.76
N PHE A 68 -15.69 10.64 0.81
CA PHE A 68 -14.94 10.26 2.01
C PHE A 68 -15.82 10.00 3.23
N TYR A 69 -17.05 9.56 2.99
CA TYR A 69 -17.93 9.11 4.04
C TYR A 69 -17.43 7.78 4.56
N ASP A 70 -17.02 7.73 5.82
CA ASP A 70 -16.79 6.46 6.49
C ASP A 70 -18.13 5.86 6.93
N ILE A 71 -18.55 4.79 6.28
CA ILE A 71 -19.78 4.06 6.64
C ILE A 71 -19.75 3.56 8.10
N ALA A 72 -18.55 3.32 8.64
CA ALA A 72 -18.38 2.93 10.04
C ALA A 72 -18.56 4.11 11.01
N ALA A 73 -18.38 5.35 10.55
CA ALA A 73 -18.62 6.54 11.34
C ALA A 73 -20.10 6.94 11.28
N THR A 74 -20.79 6.94 12.39
CA THR A 74 -22.21 7.30 12.49
C THR A 74 -22.42 8.71 13.03
N GLY A 75 -23.39 9.46 12.47
CA GLY A 75 -23.85 10.75 12.97
C GLY A 75 -23.03 11.97 12.54
N LEU A 76 -23.00 13.02 13.38
CA LEU A 76 -22.37 14.32 13.08
C LEU A 76 -20.87 14.26 12.83
N TRP A 77 -20.19 13.28 13.41
CA TRP A 77 -18.75 13.06 13.22
C TRP A 77 -18.38 12.72 11.77
N SER A 78 -19.16 11.89 11.11
CA SER A 78 -18.91 11.53 9.72
C SER A 78 -19.04 12.71 8.77
N LEU A 79 -19.99 13.62 9.02
CA LEU A 79 -20.18 14.84 8.21
C LEU A 79 -19.04 15.84 8.41
N GLU A 80 -18.56 16.01 9.64
CA GLU A 80 -17.43 16.90 9.94
C GLU A 80 -16.13 16.36 9.32
N TYR A 81 -15.88 15.09 9.46
CA TYR A 81 -14.75 14.42 8.84
C TYR A 81 -14.76 14.56 7.30
N ALA A 82 -15.90 14.32 6.67
CA ALA A 82 -16.06 14.50 5.23
C ALA A 82 -15.80 15.95 4.78
N LYS A 83 -16.23 16.95 5.57
CA LYS A 83 -15.97 18.37 5.29
C LYS A 83 -14.48 18.69 5.38
N GLN A 84 -13.81 18.25 6.45
CA GLN A 84 -12.37 18.48 6.66
C GLN A 84 -11.56 17.83 5.55
N LYS A 85 -11.88 16.60 5.15
CA LYS A 85 -11.24 15.94 4.01
C LYS A 85 -11.44 16.72 2.72
N ARG A 86 -12.65 17.21 2.44
CA ARG A 86 -12.90 18.03 1.25
C ARG A 86 -12.10 19.33 1.24
N ILE A 87 -11.97 20.00 2.38
CA ILE A 87 -11.12 21.19 2.51
C ILE A 87 -9.67 20.82 2.18
N LYS A 88 -9.14 19.78 2.81
CA LYS A 88 -7.78 19.29 2.56
C LYS A 88 -7.52 19.01 1.06
N TYR A 89 -8.45 18.34 0.38
CA TYR A 89 -8.30 18.06 -1.05
C TYR A 89 -8.42 19.28 -1.93
N ASN A 90 -9.29 20.23 -1.59
CA ASN A 90 -9.36 21.51 -2.31
C ASN A 90 -8.04 22.29 -2.17
N ASP A 91 -7.41 22.27 -1.00
CA ASP A 91 -6.09 22.87 -0.79
C ASP A 91 -5.02 22.16 -1.61
N MET A 92 -5.06 20.82 -1.71
CA MET A 92 -4.15 20.04 -2.55
C MET A 92 -4.32 20.33 -4.04
N LEU A 93 -5.55 20.56 -4.52
CA LEU A 93 -5.81 20.99 -5.89
C LEU A 93 -5.30 22.42 -6.14
N ASN A 94 -5.53 23.34 -5.20
CA ASN A 94 -5.14 24.74 -5.31
C ASN A 94 -3.61 24.92 -5.31
N ASN A 95 -2.89 24.10 -4.52
CA ASN A 95 -1.43 24.17 -4.43
C ASN A 95 -0.71 23.26 -5.44
N GLY A 96 -1.47 22.51 -6.25
CA GLY A 96 -0.94 21.66 -7.33
C GLY A 96 -0.35 20.32 -6.87
N THR A 97 -0.53 19.91 -5.60
CA THR A 97 -0.09 18.59 -5.13
C THR A 97 -1.03 17.45 -5.57
N ARG A 98 -2.22 17.81 -6.02
CA ARG A 98 -3.17 16.94 -6.73
C ARG A 98 -3.67 17.63 -7.99
N THR A 99 -4.09 16.83 -8.96
CA THR A 99 -4.76 17.29 -10.18
C THR A 99 -6.00 16.46 -10.44
N MET A 100 -6.96 17.00 -11.21
CA MET A 100 -8.11 16.24 -11.66
C MET A 100 -7.76 15.39 -12.88
N ALA A 101 -8.17 14.13 -12.89
CA ALA A 101 -7.99 13.25 -14.04
C ALA A 101 -9.25 12.44 -14.35
N SER A 102 -9.54 12.23 -15.63
CA SER A 102 -10.59 11.30 -16.05
C SER A 102 -10.10 9.85 -15.91
N VAL A 103 -11.02 8.91 -15.77
CA VAL A 103 -10.72 7.45 -15.76
C VAL A 103 -9.90 7.03 -16.98
N ASN A 104 -10.20 7.58 -18.16
CA ASN A 104 -9.43 7.29 -19.37
C ASN A 104 -7.97 7.75 -19.27
N ALA A 105 -7.70 8.91 -18.66
CA ALA A 105 -6.35 9.40 -18.44
C ALA A 105 -5.59 8.51 -17.44
N ILE A 106 -6.24 8.08 -16.39
CA ILE A 106 -5.70 7.14 -15.39
C ILE A 106 -5.34 5.81 -16.07
N ASN A 107 -6.26 5.21 -16.82
CA ASN A 107 -6.04 3.94 -17.53
C ASN A 107 -4.89 4.07 -18.55
N LYS A 108 -4.79 5.18 -19.26
CA LYS A 108 -3.68 5.44 -20.17
C LYS A 108 -2.33 5.49 -19.44
N TRP A 109 -2.27 6.16 -18.29
CA TRP A 109 -1.06 6.22 -17.48
C TRP A 109 -0.66 4.83 -16.97
N ILE A 110 -1.64 4.05 -16.45
CA ILE A 110 -1.42 2.66 -15.97
C ILE A 110 -0.82 1.80 -17.08
N ASN A 111 -1.42 1.81 -18.29
CA ASN A 111 -0.94 1.03 -19.40
C ASN A 111 0.48 1.41 -19.84
N GLN A 112 0.82 2.71 -19.81
CA GLN A 112 2.19 3.19 -20.06
C GLN A 112 3.17 2.71 -18.99
N ALA A 113 2.78 2.76 -17.71
CA ALA A 113 3.60 2.28 -16.60
C ALA A 113 3.84 0.76 -16.69
N ILE A 114 2.81 -0.02 -16.99
CA ILE A 114 2.91 -1.46 -17.21
C ILE A 114 3.86 -1.75 -18.38
N GLY A 115 3.68 -1.10 -19.53
CA GLY A 115 4.51 -1.32 -20.72
C GLY A 115 5.99 -0.97 -20.48
N LYS A 116 6.27 0.04 -19.67
CA LYS A 116 7.64 0.50 -19.39
C LYS A 116 8.34 -0.33 -18.31
N TYR A 117 7.65 -0.69 -17.24
CA TYR A 117 8.27 -1.23 -16.04
C TYR A 117 7.91 -2.70 -15.78
N ASN A 118 6.79 -3.19 -16.32
CA ASN A 118 6.22 -4.51 -16.02
C ASN A 118 6.23 -4.81 -14.51
N PRO A 119 5.61 -3.95 -13.66
CA PRO A 119 5.72 -4.03 -12.23
C PRO A 119 4.78 -5.10 -11.65
N ILE A 120 5.11 -5.58 -10.44
CA ILE A 120 4.22 -6.39 -9.62
C ILE A 120 3.27 -5.45 -8.89
N LEU A 121 1.95 -5.65 -9.04
CA LEU A 121 0.93 -4.84 -8.35
C LEU A 121 0.78 -5.27 -6.89
N THR A 122 0.67 -4.29 -6.01
CA THR A 122 0.34 -4.50 -4.60
C THR A 122 -0.41 -3.31 -4.00
N ALA A 123 -1.11 -3.52 -2.90
CA ALA A 123 -1.73 -2.53 -2.03
C ALA A 123 -1.85 -3.11 -0.62
N TYR A 124 -2.05 -2.30 0.37
CA TYR A 124 -2.40 -2.78 1.70
C TYR A 124 -3.88 -3.16 1.76
N ASN A 125 -4.20 -4.43 1.59
CA ASN A 125 -5.51 -5.00 1.30
C ASN A 125 -5.91 -4.83 -0.19
N LEU A 126 -5.05 -5.30 -1.10
CA LEU A 126 -5.25 -5.21 -2.55
C LEU A 126 -6.67 -5.59 -3.06
N PRO A 127 -7.37 -6.59 -2.51
CA PRO A 127 -8.75 -6.87 -2.92
C PRO A 127 -9.70 -5.68 -2.78
N PHE A 128 -9.51 -4.83 -1.76
CA PHE A 128 -10.31 -3.63 -1.55
C PHE A 128 -10.09 -2.64 -2.70
N ASP A 129 -8.85 -2.23 -2.94
CA ASP A 129 -8.52 -1.26 -4.00
C ASP A 129 -8.87 -1.76 -5.39
N ALA A 130 -8.62 -3.04 -5.66
CA ALA A 130 -8.97 -3.65 -6.95
C ALA A 130 -10.50 -3.61 -7.19
N ASN A 131 -11.31 -3.82 -6.16
CA ASN A 131 -12.76 -3.75 -6.25
C ASN A 131 -13.24 -2.30 -6.52
N LYS A 132 -12.66 -1.31 -5.81
CA LYS A 132 -12.97 0.11 -6.01
C LYS A 132 -12.54 0.59 -7.40
N CYS A 133 -11.38 0.13 -7.88
CA CYS A 133 -10.93 0.36 -9.26
C CYS A 133 -11.93 -0.16 -10.29
N ALA A 134 -12.39 -1.40 -10.13
CA ALA A 134 -13.37 -2.00 -11.02
C ALA A 134 -14.71 -1.23 -11.03
N ASN A 135 -15.21 -0.84 -9.85
CA ASN A 135 -16.44 -0.03 -9.73
C ASN A 135 -16.31 1.35 -10.38
N THR A 136 -15.10 1.90 -10.44
CA THR A 136 -14.81 3.21 -11.04
C THR A 136 -14.50 3.12 -12.55
N GLY A 137 -14.21 1.92 -13.07
CA GLY A 137 -13.75 1.71 -14.44
C GLY A 137 -12.24 1.89 -14.62
N ILE A 138 -11.46 1.87 -13.52
CA ILE A 138 -10.00 1.84 -13.57
C ILE A 138 -9.55 0.40 -13.80
N ASP A 139 -8.81 0.18 -14.88
CA ASP A 139 -8.41 -1.14 -15.34
C ASP A 139 -7.04 -1.55 -14.81
N LEU A 140 -7.03 -2.54 -13.91
CA LEU A 140 -5.82 -3.16 -13.37
C LEU A 140 -5.50 -4.52 -14.01
N THR A 141 -6.23 -4.95 -15.03
CA THR A 141 -6.07 -6.31 -15.62
C THR A 141 -4.73 -6.51 -16.33
N GLY A 142 -4.11 -5.43 -16.78
CA GLY A 142 -2.78 -5.47 -17.42
C GLY A 142 -1.62 -5.86 -16.49
N PHE A 143 -1.79 -5.81 -15.16
CA PHE A 143 -0.78 -6.31 -14.23
C PHE A 143 -0.83 -7.83 -14.16
N THR A 144 0.22 -8.49 -14.67
CA THR A 144 0.30 -9.96 -14.73
C THR A 144 0.62 -10.60 -13.40
N ASP A 145 1.45 -9.94 -12.60
CA ASP A 145 1.84 -10.38 -11.27
C ASP A 145 1.28 -9.43 -10.20
N ARG A 146 0.77 -10.02 -9.12
CA ARG A 146 0.22 -9.25 -7.98
C ARG A 146 0.34 -10.01 -6.66
N PHE A 147 0.38 -9.28 -5.56
CA PHE A 147 0.22 -9.84 -4.21
C PHE A 147 -0.39 -8.80 -3.29
N ASP A 148 -1.00 -9.26 -2.20
CA ASP A 148 -1.56 -8.42 -1.16
C ASP A 148 -0.50 -8.11 -0.11
N LEU A 149 -0.18 -6.81 0.07
CA LEU A 149 0.82 -6.34 1.03
C LEU A 149 0.36 -6.57 2.47
N TRP A 150 -0.94 -6.49 2.75
CA TRP A 150 -1.49 -6.85 4.05
C TRP A 150 -1.26 -8.33 4.36
N ALA A 151 -1.59 -9.24 3.46
CA ALA A 151 -1.34 -10.67 3.64
C ALA A 151 0.16 -10.99 3.80
N ALA A 152 1.02 -10.28 3.07
CA ALA A 152 2.47 -10.37 3.24
C ALA A 152 2.92 -9.86 4.62
N SER A 153 2.32 -8.77 5.12
CA SER A 153 2.59 -8.20 6.45
C SER A 153 2.13 -9.14 7.56
N VAL A 154 0.92 -9.69 7.44
CA VAL A 154 0.38 -10.66 8.39
C VAL A 154 1.34 -11.82 8.57
N GLY A 155 1.79 -12.44 7.48
CA GLY A 155 2.66 -13.61 7.55
C GLY A 155 4.09 -13.33 7.98
N ASN A 156 4.65 -12.20 7.54
CA ASN A 156 6.07 -11.88 7.76
C ASN A 156 6.33 -11.01 9.01
N ILE A 157 5.33 -10.26 9.48
CA ILE A 157 5.47 -9.29 10.58
C ILE A 157 4.48 -9.59 11.70
N CYS A 158 3.16 -9.50 11.44
CA CYS A 158 2.13 -9.45 12.47
C CYS A 158 2.02 -10.76 13.28
N ASN A 159 2.37 -11.90 12.70
CA ASN A 159 2.39 -13.19 13.40
C ASN A 159 3.55 -13.35 14.38
N LYS A 160 4.56 -12.46 14.36
CA LYS A 160 5.72 -12.55 15.23
C LYS A 160 5.39 -12.11 16.66
N LYS A 161 5.99 -12.79 17.64
CA LYS A 161 5.85 -12.42 19.07
C LYS A 161 6.23 -10.97 19.33
N ALA A 162 7.31 -10.47 18.72
CA ALA A 162 7.77 -9.09 18.89
C ALA A 162 6.72 -8.07 18.45
N TYR A 163 6.03 -8.29 17.33
CA TYR A 163 4.94 -7.43 16.89
C TYR A 163 3.76 -7.45 17.86
N LYS A 164 3.36 -8.64 18.30
CA LYS A 164 2.27 -8.79 19.27
C LYS A 164 2.61 -8.12 20.61
N GLN A 165 3.86 -8.20 21.06
CA GLN A 165 4.32 -7.51 22.25
C GLN A 165 4.26 -5.99 22.06
N PHE A 166 4.71 -5.47 20.91
CA PHE A 166 4.57 -4.06 20.57
C PHE A 166 3.11 -3.59 20.60
N CYS A 167 2.17 -4.40 20.07
CA CYS A 167 0.75 -4.08 20.16
C CYS A 167 0.23 -4.04 21.61
N LEU A 168 0.71 -4.94 22.49
CA LEU A 168 0.37 -4.91 23.92
C LEU A 168 0.89 -3.61 24.59
N ASP A 169 2.14 -3.29 24.36
CA ASP A 169 2.81 -2.14 24.97
C ASP A 169 2.19 -0.79 24.55
N ASN A 170 1.62 -0.76 23.33
CA ASN A 170 1.01 0.44 22.74
C ASN A 170 -0.53 0.40 22.68
N HIS A 171 -1.17 -0.58 23.30
CA HIS A 171 -2.64 -0.75 23.33
C HIS A 171 -3.29 -0.80 21.93
N LEU A 172 -2.62 -1.44 20.95
CA LEU A 172 -3.08 -1.54 19.55
C LEU A 172 -4.00 -2.73 19.36
N PHE A 173 -5.27 -2.56 19.68
CA PHE A 173 -6.30 -3.59 19.58
C PHE A 173 -7.49 -3.11 18.76
N ASN A 174 -8.14 -4.04 18.07
CA ASN A 174 -9.48 -3.83 17.55
C ASN A 174 -10.49 -3.94 18.69
N ASN A 175 -11.60 -3.22 18.57
CA ASN A 175 -12.69 -3.28 19.53
C ASN A 175 -13.14 -4.73 19.74
N ARG A 176 -13.63 -5.02 20.94
CA ARG A 176 -14.22 -6.31 21.23
C ARG A 176 -15.41 -6.56 20.31
N THR A 177 -15.44 -7.75 19.69
CA THR A 177 -16.61 -8.22 18.96
C THR A 177 -17.78 -8.44 19.92
N GLU A 178 -18.98 -8.64 19.39
CA GLU A 178 -20.16 -9.08 20.19
C GLU A 178 -19.91 -10.36 20.99
N TYR A 179 -18.95 -11.19 20.54
CA TYR A 179 -18.51 -12.40 21.26
C TYR A 179 -17.37 -12.16 22.25
N GLY A 180 -17.05 -10.91 22.55
CA GLY A 180 -16.00 -10.54 23.48
C GLY A 180 -14.57 -10.74 22.98
N ASN A 181 -14.37 -11.12 21.72
CA ASN A 181 -13.04 -11.31 21.14
C ASN A 181 -12.37 -9.97 20.83
N MET A 182 -11.13 -9.82 21.24
CA MET A 182 -10.26 -8.69 20.91
C MET A 182 -9.06 -9.21 20.12
N THR A 183 -8.66 -8.49 19.08
CA THR A 183 -7.53 -8.87 18.24
C THR A 183 -6.49 -7.76 18.14
N PHE A 184 -5.24 -8.14 17.95
CA PHE A 184 -4.18 -7.19 17.63
C PHE A 184 -4.48 -6.48 16.33
N LYS A 185 -4.27 -5.17 16.28
CA LYS A 185 -4.34 -4.41 15.02
C LYS A 185 -3.30 -4.92 14.03
N THR A 186 -3.66 -4.93 12.76
CA THR A 186 -2.78 -5.27 11.64
C THR A 186 -2.91 -4.24 10.50
N SER A 187 -3.32 -3.00 10.83
CA SER A 187 -3.40 -1.89 9.88
C SER A 187 -2.00 -1.45 9.42
N ALA A 188 -1.91 -0.75 8.29
CA ALA A 188 -0.67 -0.20 7.77
C ALA A 188 0.00 0.72 8.80
N GLU A 189 -0.79 1.58 9.45
CA GLU A 189 -0.38 2.44 10.55
C GLU A 189 0.30 1.66 11.71
N SER A 190 -0.35 0.58 12.19
CA SER A 190 0.20 -0.23 13.29
C SER A 190 1.49 -0.94 12.91
N VAL A 191 1.58 -1.44 11.66
CA VAL A 191 2.78 -2.13 11.16
C VAL A 191 3.92 -1.13 10.96
N THR A 192 3.65 0.03 10.38
CA THR A 192 4.66 1.09 10.21
C THR A 192 5.12 1.63 11.56
N GLY A 193 4.20 1.82 12.51
CA GLY A 193 4.52 2.19 13.89
C GLY A 193 5.49 1.21 14.55
N TYR A 194 5.27 -0.09 14.35
CA TYR A 194 6.19 -1.13 14.81
C TYR A 194 7.56 -1.04 14.15
N LEU A 195 7.61 -0.84 12.82
CA LEU A 195 8.87 -0.78 12.08
C LEU A 195 9.72 0.43 12.45
N ASN A 196 9.08 1.56 12.76
CA ASN A 196 9.72 2.83 13.10
C ASN A 196 9.86 3.04 14.61
N ASN A 197 9.28 2.15 15.43
CA ASN A 197 9.13 2.32 16.88
C ASN A 197 8.50 3.68 17.25
N ASN A 198 7.57 4.16 16.44
CA ASN A 198 6.86 5.43 16.59
C ASN A 198 5.51 5.38 15.89
N MET A 199 4.44 5.63 16.65
CA MET A 199 3.08 5.71 16.10
C MET A 199 2.82 7.10 15.52
N THR A 200 2.28 7.14 14.31
CA THR A 200 1.80 8.34 13.63
C THR A 200 0.42 8.06 13.07
N ASP A 201 -0.45 9.07 13.08
CA ASP A 201 -1.79 8.94 12.51
C ASP A 201 -1.70 8.96 10.98
N GLU A 202 -2.41 8.05 10.33
CA GLU A 202 -2.50 7.95 8.88
C GLU A 202 -3.27 9.16 8.33
N PRO A 203 -2.73 9.86 7.31
CA PRO A 203 -3.37 11.06 6.77
C PRO A 203 -4.64 10.77 5.99
N HIS A 204 -4.89 9.51 5.61
CA HIS A 204 -6.00 9.07 4.77
C HIS A 204 -6.08 9.84 3.45
N THR A 205 -4.96 9.92 2.76
CA THR A 205 -4.83 10.47 1.41
C THR A 205 -3.91 9.58 0.60
N ALA A 206 -4.38 9.12 -0.56
CA ALA A 206 -3.81 7.97 -1.26
C ALA A 206 -2.29 8.04 -1.50
N LEU A 207 -1.71 9.15 -1.91
CA LEU A 207 -0.26 9.22 -2.15
C LEU A 207 0.54 9.23 -0.86
N GLU A 208 0.10 9.99 0.13
CA GLU A 208 0.78 10.11 1.42
C GLU A 208 0.73 8.77 2.16
N ASP A 209 -0.38 8.04 2.09
CA ASP A 209 -0.53 6.72 2.69
C ASP A 209 0.42 5.71 2.05
N ILE A 210 0.57 5.75 0.72
CA ILE A 210 1.60 4.95 0.03
C ILE A 210 3.01 5.31 0.52
N ILE A 211 3.36 6.60 0.56
CA ILE A 211 4.73 7.05 0.84
C ILE A 211 5.13 6.79 2.29
N ASP A 212 4.23 7.10 3.23
CA ASP A 212 4.54 7.12 4.65
C ASP A 212 4.29 5.76 5.33
N TYR A 213 3.41 4.91 4.75
CA TYR A 213 3.02 3.63 5.35
C TYR A 213 3.32 2.42 4.46
N GLU A 214 2.77 2.34 3.26
CA GLU A 214 2.86 1.12 2.45
C GLU A 214 4.26 0.86 1.88
N LEU A 215 4.93 1.90 1.37
CA LEU A 215 6.27 1.80 0.82
C LEU A 215 7.31 1.36 1.87
N PRO A 216 7.34 1.90 3.10
CA PRO A 216 8.17 1.40 4.19
C PRO A 216 7.93 -0.07 4.51
N ILE A 217 6.66 -0.49 4.57
CA ILE A 217 6.29 -1.90 4.80
C ILE A 217 6.81 -2.78 3.66
N LEU A 218 6.55 -2.41 2.41
CA LEU A 218 7.04 -3.15 1.24
C LEU A 218 8.56 -3.30 1.27
N LYS A 219 9.29 -2.21 1.51
CA LYS A 219 10.76 -2.23 1.63
C LYS A 219 11.25 -3.19 2.70
N HIS A 220 10.58 -3.23 3.85
CA HIS A 220 10.93 -4.14 4.93
C HIS A 220 10.69 -5.59 4.52
N ILE A 221 9.52 -5.92 3.97
CA ILE A 221 9.17 -7.27 3.52
C ILE A 221 10.14 -7.77 2.46
N LEU A 222 10.47 -6.95 1.47
CA LEU A 222 11.36 -7.33 0.37
C LEU A 222 12.80 -7.68 0.82
N ARG A 223 13.21 -7.29 2.04
CA ARG A 223 14.50 -7.67 2.65
C ARG A 223 14.46 -9.03 3.32
N ILE A 224 13.28 -9.55 3.64
CA ILE A 224 13.12 -10.86 4.30
C ILE A 224 13.37 -11.96 3.27
N ASN A 225 14.27 -12.90 3.60
CA ASN A 225 14.50 -14.04 2.73
C ASN A 225 13.23 -14.90 2.63
N LYS A 226 12.88 -15.33 1.42
CA LYS A 226 11.68 -16.16 1.14
C LYS A 226 10.36 -15.57 1.66
N TRP A 227 10.25 -14.25 1.66
CA TRP A 227 9.03 -13.57 2.14
C TRP A 227 7.74 -14.04 1.47
N LYS A 228 7.82 -14.46 0.19
CA LYS A 228 6.67 -14.96 -0.57
C LYS A 228 6.09 -16.26 0.03
N ASP A 229 6.93 -17.10 0.62
CA ASP A 229 6.51 -18.35 1.23
C ASP A 229 5.67 -18.12 2.50
N ASN A 230 5.74 -16.92 3.06
CA ASN A 230 5.04 -16.50 4.27
C ASN A 230 3.84 -15.56 4.00
N ILE A 231 3.40 -15.39 2.77
CA ILE A 231 2.16 -14.65 2.51
C ILE A 231 1.00 -15.45 3.07
N LYS A 232 0.22 -14.84 3.99
CA LYS A 232 -0.91 -15.48 4.65
C LYS A 232 -2.09 -14.52 4.72
N PRO A 233 -3.30 -14.96 4.31
CA PRO A 233 -4.49 -14.15 4.53
C PRO A 233 -4.70 -13.93 6.04
N TYR A 234 -5.31 -12.80 6.37
CA TYR A 234 -5.65 -12.51 7.76
C TYR A 234 -6.62 -13.55 8.32
N ASN A 235 -6.29 -14.05 9.52
CA ASN A 235 -7.18 -14.91 10.30
C ASN A 235 -7.24 -14.36 11.73
N TRP A 236 -8.40 -13.91 12.15
CA TRP A 236 -8.60 -13.29 13.45
C TRP A 236 -8.16 -14.18 14.63
N ARG A 237 -8.28 -15.52 14.49
CA ARG A 237 -7.86 -16.48 15.55
C ARG A 237 -6.36 -16.42 15.83
N ASP A 238 -5.55 -16.14 14.80
CA ASP A 238 -4.08 -16.04 14.93
C ASP A 238 -3.68 -14.73 15.62
N HIS A 239 -4.57 -13.74 15.60
CA HIS A 239 -4.36 -12.41 16.17
C HIS A 239 -5.18 -12.14 17.44
N GLN A 240 -5.89 -13.14 17.95
CA GLN A 240 -6.68 -12.98 19.18
C GLN A 240 -5.78 -12.67 20.38
N VAL A 241 -6.16 -11.65 21.14
CA VAL A 241 -5.54 -11.33 22.43
C VAL A 241 -6.04 -12.34 23.45
N LYS A 242 -5.14 -13.20 23.93
CA LYS A 242 -5.45 -14.19 24.97
C LYS A 242 -5.08 -13.62 26.32
N ASP A 243 -5.86 -13.90 27.36
CA ASP A 243 -5.66 -13.40 28.73
C ASP A 243 -4.26 -13.73 29.29
N ASN A 244 -3.60 -14.77 28.77
CA ASN A 244 -2.25 -15.17 29.18
C ASN A 244 -1.12 -14.25 28.64
N PHE A 245 -1.42 -13.28 27.77
CA PHE A 245 -0.42 -12.30 27.30
C PHE A 245 -0.20 -11.16 28.31
N THR A 246 -1.10 -10.95 29.25
CA THR A 246 -1.07 -9.85 30.21
C THR A 246 -0.32 -10.17 31.52
N ALA A 247 0.24 -11.39 31.66
CA ALA A 247 0.86 -11.86 32.89
C ALA A 247 2.28 -12.43 32.64
N LYS A 248 3.18 -11.59 32.13
CA LYS A 248 4.63 -11.85 32.27
C LYS A 248 5.38 -10.52 32.26
#